data_dde48e3f86db2b156d4dd08ba575711c
#
_entry.id   dde48e3f86db2b156d4dd08ba575711c
#
_cell.length_a   1.000
_cell.length_b   1.000
_cell.length_c   1.000
_cell.angle_alpha   90.00
_cell.angle_beta   90.00
_cell.angle_gamma   90.00
#
_symmetry.space_group_name_H-M   'P 1'
#
loop_
_entity.id
_entity.type
_entity.pdbx_description
1 polymer ?
#
loop_
_entity_poly.entity_id
_entity_poly.type
_entity_poly.pdbx_seq_one_letter_code
_entity_poly.pdbx_strand_id
1 'polypeptide(L)'
;MDPGYCREEFINAIRDYYKFLAEMFMDPSRIIEPPQGGWPNITPESMQGTHKTGEVIQLLRHLPYIANKPFSHALPGCTPFDWATAGTRLKSGKDQAEAALIMSEGVEEQFGGRIPKYCIGLMHAKRDRDIILLDTQDGIVHWMICPDKIKETSFPKPTFWSSSLSDAPEEDEDMHEEERITFEDGEHQASEHEGDNGFARYETPPTSPDENDDDDQSSDGITHVETDNDDSTAESDDPDEITWGPSWPIRDFFEMLKNHCRRLHFIPKDTKNLIDVWTDLTVGGDPIPVGIPELLQGIYRKHGWPDLNRYRKQECLEEVKRELEEKYPEHFTYYVQ
;
A
#
# COMPACT_ATOMS: atom_id res chain seq x y z
N MET A 1 5.65 -13.88 -25.66
CA MET A 1 4.79 -12.68 -25.51
C MET A 1 3.63 -13.13 -24.68
N ASP A 2 3.54 -12.65 -23.45
CA ASP A 2 2.34 -12.87 -22.65
C ASP A 2 1.15 -12.28 -23.39
N PRO A 3 0.01 -12.99 -23.42
CA PRO A 3 -1.20 -12.41 -23.98
C PRO A 3 -1.50 -11.15 -23.14
N GLY A 4 -1.66 -10.01 -23.80
CA GLY A 4 -2.06 -8.78 -23.12
C GLY A 4 -3.30 -8.96 -22.23
N TYR A 5 -3.89 -7.88 -21.79
CA TYR A 5 -5.05 -7.89 -20.90
C TYR A 5 -6.13 -8.91 -21.27
N CYS A 6 -6.57 -9.68 -20.26
CA CYS A 6 -7.70 -10.59 -20.33
C CYS A 6 -8.64 -10.32 -19.15
N ARG A 7 -9.85 -9.81 -19.43
CA ARG A 7 -10.83 -9.45 -18.40
C ARG A 7 -11.16 -10.59 -17.45
N GLU A 8 -11.37 -11.78 -17.99
CA GLU A 8 -11.73 -12.96 -17.18
C GLU A 8 -10.57 -13.35 -16.23
N GLU A 9 -9.33 -13.14 -16.65
CA GLU A 9 -8.17 -13.37 -15.81
C GLU A 9 -8.14 -12.42 -14.61
N PHE A 10 -8.40 -11.13 -14.83
CA PHE A 10 -8.50 -10.12 -13.77
C PHE A 10 -9.62 -10.47 -12.78
N ILE A 11 -10.82 -10.79 -13.29
CA ILE A 11 -11.96 -11.17 -12.46
C ILE A 11 -11.63 -12.40 -11.61
N ASN A 12 -11.03 -13.42 -12.21
CA ASN A 12 -10.71 -14.66 -11.52
C ASN A 12 -9.58 -14.47 -10.49
N ALA A 13 -8.56 -13.68 -10.78
CA ALA A 13 -7.46 -13.40 -9.85
C ALA A 13 -7.97 -12.65 -8.59
N ILE A 14 -8.82 -11.63 -8.78
CA ILE A 14 -9.42 -10.88 -7.67
C ILE A 14 -10.37 -11.75 -6.86
N ARG A 15 -11.22 -12.55 -7.52
CA ARG A 15 -12.13 -13.46 -6.86
C ARG A 15 -11.40 -14.52 -6.04
N ASP A 16 -10.35 -15.10 -6.58
CA ASP A 16 -9.52 -16.09 -5.91
C ASP A 16 -8.80 -15.48 -4.68
N TYR A 17 -8.30 -14.26 -4.81
CA TYR A 17 -7.72 -13.54 -3.69
C TYR A 17 -8.73 -13.25 -2.57
N TYR A 18 -9.93 -12.78 -2.90
CA TYR A 18 -10.98 -12.54 -1.90
C TYR A 18 -11.41 -13.82 -1.20
N LYS A 19 -11.54 -14.95 -1.93
CA LYS A 19 -11.79 -16.26 -1.32
C LYS A 19 -10.69 -16.68 -0.36
N PHE A 20 -9.42 -16.46 -0.75
CA PHE A 20 -8.28 -16.71 0.12
C PHE A 20 -8.33 -15.88 1.42
N LEU A 21 -8.68 -14.60 1.34
CA LEU A 21 -8.90 -13.78 2.54
C LEU A 21 -10.04 -14.31 3.41
N ALA A 22 -11.11 -14.81 2.77
CA ALA A 22 -12.22 -15.44 3.49
C ALA A 22 -11.80 -16.75 4.15
N GLU A 23 -10.93 -17.55 3.56
CA GLU A 23 -10.37 -18.74 4.20
C GLU A 23 -9.47 -18.38 5.39
N MET A 24 -8.71 -17.29 5.28
CA MET A 24 -7.78 -16.87 6.32
C MET A 24 -8.48 -16.21 7.52
N PHE A 25 -9.33 -15.19 7.29
CA PHE A 25 -9.88 -14.38 8.40
C PHE A 25 -11.25 -13.76 8.13
N MET A 26 -11.51 -13.30 6.89
CA MET A 26 -12.72 -12.54 6.57
C MET A 26 -13.97 -13.40 6.61
N ASP A 27 -15.12 -12.81 6.93
CA ASP A 27 -16.42 -13.45 6.78
C ASP A 27 -16.73 -13.61 5.27
N PRO A 28 -16.98 -14.83 4.77
CA PRO A 28 -17.29 -15.08 3.35
C PRO A 28 -18.50 -14.28 2.84
N SER A 29 -19.47 -13.99 3.71
CA SER A 29 -20.66 -13.19 3.35
C SER A 29 -20.34 -11.74 2.95
N ARG A 30 -19.11 -11.29 3.21
CA ARG A 30 -18.61 -9.98 2.81
C ARG A 30 -18.30 -9.88 1.33
N ILE A 31 -18.05 -11.00 0.67
CA ILE A 31 -17.75 -11.05 -0.75
C ILE A 31 -19.07 -11.04 -1.52
N ILE A 32 -19.31 -10.00 -2.29
CA ILE A 32 -20.52 -9.83 -3.08
C ILE A 32 -20.16 -10.05 -4.54
N GLU A 33 -20.72 -11.13 -5.10
CA GLU A 33 -20.56 -11.45 -6.53
C GLU A 33 -21.51 -10.60 -7.39
N PRO A 34 -21.09 -10.21 -8.59
CA PRO A 34 -21.98 -9.53 -9.52
C PRO A 34 -23.15 -10.42 -9.92
N PRO A 35 -24.35 -9.85 -10.10
CA PRO A 35 -25.47 -10.60 -10.65
C PRO A 35 -25.21 -11.03 -12.10
N GLN A 36 -26.03 -11.94 -12.61
CA GLN A 36 -25.96 -12.32 -14.02
C GLN A 36 -26.06 -11.09 -14.93
N GLY A 37 -25.08 -10.89 -15.81
CA GLY A 37 -24.95 -9.72 -16.67
C GLY A 37 -24.23 -8.53 -16.04
N GLY A 38 -23.67 -8.70 -14.82
CA GLY A 38 -22.87 -7.70 -14.13
C GLY A 38 -23.69 -6.66 -13.36
N TRP A 39 -23.00 -5.77 -12.67
CA TRP A 39 -23.61 -4.72 -11.85
C TRP A 39 -24.47 -3.76 -12.68
N PRO A 40 -25.77 -3.63 -12.40
CA PRO A 40 -26.68 -2.82 -13.22
C PRO A 40 -26.46 -1.31 -13.10
N ASN A 41 -25.68 -0.91 -12.08
CA ASN A 41 -25.35 0.50 -11.83
C ASN A 41 -24.03 0.91 -12.46
N ILE A 42 -23.24 -0.02 -13.02
CA ILE A 42 -22.00 0.25 -13.74
C ILE A 42 -22.32 0.11 -15.25
N THR A 43 -22.58 1.23 -15.88
CA THR A 43 -22.90 1.34 -17.32
C THR A 43 -22.08 2.45 -17.95
N PRO A 44 -21.92 2.47 -19.29
CA PRO A 44 -21.26 3.59 -19.96
C PRO A 44 -21.84 4.95 -19.58
N GLU A 45 -23.16 5.05 -19.44
CA GLU A 45 -23.85 6.28 -19.09
C GLU A 45 -23.53 6.73 -17.65
N SER A 46 -23.61 5.80 -16.68
CA SER A 46 -23.33 6.13 -15.27
C SER A 46 -21.84 6.45 -15.02
N MET A 47 -20.95 5.87 -15.83
CA MET A 47 -19.48 6.04 -15.71
C MET A 47 -18.94 7.14 -16.63
N GLN A 48 -19.79 7.83 -17.40
CA GLN A 48 -19.35 8.81 -18.41
C GLN A 48 -18.42 9.88 -17.82
N GLY A 49 -18.71 10.39 -16.63
CA GLY A 49 -17.91 11.41 -15.96
C GLY A 49 -16.51 10.94 -15.51
N THR A 50 -16.25 9.65 -15.48
CA THR A 50 -14.93 9.11 -15.14
C THR A 50 -13.96 9.11 -16.32
N HIS A 51 -14.46 9.28 -17.54
CA HIS A 51 -13.68 9.22 -18.78
C HIS A 51 -12.90 7.92 -19.00
N LYS A 52 -13.23 6.83 -18.28
CA LYS A 52 -12.58 5.53 -18.41
C LYS A 52 -13.00 4.81 -19.70
N THR A 53 -12.15 3.91 -20.18
CA THR A 53 -12.42 3.12 -21.39
C THR A 53 -13.61 2.17 -21.18
N GLY A 54 -14.21 1.75 -22.28
CA GLY A 54 -15.27 0.73 -22.24
C GLY A 54 -14.80 -0.58 -21.61
N GLU A 55 -13.52 -0.94 -21.78
CA GLU A 55 -12.94 -2.15 -21.18
C GLU A 55 -12.84 -2.03 -19.66
N VAL A 56 -12.39 -0.89 -19.13
CA VAL A 56 -12.42 -0.62 -17.68
C VAL A 56 -13.84 -0.72 -17.13
N ILE A 57 -14.81 -0.12 -17.79
CA ILE A 57 -16.22 -0.18 -17.36
C ILE A 57 -16.74 -1.61 -17.36
N GLN A 58 -16.41 -2.42 -18.38
CA GLN A 58 -16.79 -3.83 -18.43
C GLN A 58 -16.07 -4.67 -17.37
N LEU A 59 -14.82 -4.37 -17.07
CA LEU A 59 -14.10 -5.03 -15.94
C LEU A 59 -14.84 -4.73 -14.64
N LEU A 60 -15.02 -3.46 -14.28
CA LEU A 60 -15.69 -3.04 -13.04
C LEU A 60 -17.11 -3.63 -12.91
N ARG A 61 -17.81 -3.74 -14.02
CA ARG A 61 -19.17 -4.32 -14.08
C ARG A 61 -19.20 -5.77 -13.65
N HIS A 62 -18.12 -6.53 -13.79
CA HIS A 62 -18.07 -7.97 -13.53
C HIS A 62 -17.16 -8.38 -12.37
N LEU A 63 -16.50 -7.42 -11.71
CA LEU A 63 -15.70 -7.70 -10.52
C LEU A 63 -16.57 -8.08 -9.31
N PRO A 64 -16.12 -9.03 -8.46
CA PRO A 64 -16.64 -9.16 -7.11
C PRO A 64 -16.17 -7.96 -6.25
N TYR A 65 -16.96 -7.56 -5.26
CA TYR A 65 -16.60 -6.52 -4.31
C TYR A 65 -16.69 -7.01 -2.88
N ILE A 66 -15.93 -6.37 -1.98
CA ILE A 66 -16.07 -6.58 -0.54
C ILE A 66 -17.02 -5.49 -0.02
N ALA A 67 -18.07 -5.90 0.70
CA ALA A 67 -19.06 -4.99 1.25
C ALA A 67 -18.41 -3.90 2.09
N ASN A 68 -18.76 -2.62 1.81
CA ASN A 68 -18.13 -1.45 2.40
C ASN A 68 -18.43 -1.23 3.89
N LYS A 69 -19.40 -1.93 4.48
CA LYS A 69 -19.77 -1.74 5.89
C LYS A 69 -19.96 -3.07 6.61
N PRO A 70 -19.23 -3.27 7.72
CA PRO A 70 -18.08 -2.51 8.19
C PRO A 70 -16.90 -2.63 7.23
N PHE A 71 -15.99 -1.66 7.21
CA PHE A 71 -14.79 -1.71 6.36
C PHE A 71 -13.96 -2.96 6.65
N SER A 72 -13.42 -3.58 5.60
CA SER A 72 -12.52 -4.73 5.70
C SER A 72 -11.29 -4.50 4.84
N HIS A 73 -10.13 -4.82 5.38
CA HIS A 73 -8.86 -4.68 4.66
C HIS A 73 -8.67 -5.84 3.69
N ALA A 74 -8.22 -5.54 2.48
CA ALA A 74 -7.69 -6.52 1.55
C ALA A 74 -6.15 -6.54 1.52
N LEU A 75 -5.51 -5.44 1.92
CA LEU A 75 -4.09 -5.34 2.25
C LEU A 75 -3.97 -4.62 3.60
N PRO A 76 -2.79 -4.66 4.25
CA PRO A 76 -2.58 -3.97 5.52
C PRO A 76 -2.97 -2.49 5.45
N GLY A 77 -4.03 -2.14 6.17
CA GLY A 77 -4.59 -0.79 6.21
C GLY A 77 -5.37 -0.35 4.97
N CYS A 78 -5.44 -1.15 3.90
CA CYS A 78 -6.10 -0.80 2.65
C CYS A 78 -7.47 -1.46 2.51
N THR A 79 -8.48 -0.64 2.26
CA THR A 79 -9.86 -1.08 2.03
C THR A 79 -10.15 -1.10 0.53
N PRO A 80 -10.70 -2.20 -0.03
CA PRO A 80 -11.11 -2.22 -1.42
C PRO A 80 -12.13 -1.14 -1.75
N PHE A 81 -12.01 -0.55 -2.95
CA PHE A 81 -12.98 0.43 -3.42
C PHE A 81 -14.17 -0.30 -4.05
N ASP A 82 -15.37 -0.02 -3.55
CA ASP A 82 -16.62 -0.64 -4.04
C ASP A 82 -17.23 0.18 -5.17
N TRP A 83 -16.82 -0.13 -6.39
CA TRP A 83 -17.36 0.52 -7.58
C TRP A 83 -18.84 0.23 -7.82
N ALA A 84 -19.40 -0.88 -7.31
CA ALA A 84 -20.84 -1.15 -7.42
C ALA A 84 -21.66 -0.14 -6.61
N THR A 85 -21.21 0.20 -5.40
CA THR A 85 -21.81 1.28 -4.59
C THR A 85 -21.54 2.65 -5.19
N ALA A 86 -20.31 2.91 -5.65
CA ALA A 86 -19.95 4.17 -6.30
C ALA A 86 -20.80 4.42 -7.55
N GLY A 87 -20.99 3.42 -8.40
CA GLY A 87 -21.82 3.53 -9.61
C GLY A 87 -23.25 4.01 -9.37
N THR A 88 -23.80 3.73 -8.17
CA THR A 88 -25.11 4.26 -7.78
C THR A 88 -25.06 5.77 -7.54
N ARG A 89 -23.95 6.30 -7.03
CA ARG A 89 -23.74 7.72 -6.78
C ARG A 89 -23.38 8.49 -8.05
N LEU A 90 -22.68 7.85 -8.98
CA LEU A 90 -22.22 8.44 -10.23
C LEU A 90 -23.36 8.83 -11.18
N LYS A 91 -24.58 8.28 -10.99
CA LYS A 91 -25.78 8.69 -11.74
C LYS A 91 -26.16 10.16 -11.57
N SER A 92 -25.57 10.86 -10.60
CA SER A 92 -26.02 12.21 -10.22
C SER A 92 -25.11 13.35 -10.68
N GLY A 93 -23.98 13.12 -11.37
CA GLY A 93 -23.22 14.21 -12.01
C GLY A 93 -21.70 14.07 -12.01
N LYS A 94 -21.04 14.99 -12.72
CA LYS A 94 -19.60 15.01 -12.97
C LYS A 94 -18.75 15.14 -11.69
N ASP A 95 -19.19 15.95 -10.73
CA ASP A 95 -18.45 16.20 -9.49
C ASP A 95 -18.31 14.95 -8.63
N GLN A 96 -19.28 14.04 -8.74
CA GLN A 96 -19.21 12.75 -8.05
C GLN A 96 -18.26 11.75 -8.73
N ALA A 97 -18.09 11.85 -10.05
CA ALA A 97 -17.13 11.03 -10.78
C ALA A 97 -15.70 11.39 -10.42
N GLU A 98 -15.38 12.68 -10.38
CA GLU A 98 -14.07 13.19 -9.96
C GLU A 98 -13.77 12.78 -8.50
N ALA A 99 -14.71 12.95 -7.58
CA ALA A 99 -14.55 12.51 -6.22
C ALA A 99 -14.32 10.99 -6.10
N ALA A 100 -15.00 10.17 -6.90
CA ALA A 100 -14.78 8.72 -6.92
C ALA A 100 -13.38 8.36 -7.45
N LEU A 101 -12.87 9.07 -8.46
CA LEU A 101 -11.52 8.89 -8.98
C LEU A 101 -10.47 9.29 -7.92
N ILE A 102 -10.58 10.45 -7.31
CA ILE A 102 -9.69 10.87 -6.22
C ILE A 102 -9.68 9.85 -5.08
N MET A 103 -10.85 9.31 -4.72
CA MET A 103 -10.97 8.31 -3.65
C MET A 103 -10.37 6.95 -4.00
N SER A 104 -10.18 6.61 -5.27
CA SER A 104 -9.67 5.31 -5.71
C SER A 104 -8.28 5.36 -6.34
N GLU A 105 -7.90 6.50 -6.91
CA GLU A 105 -6.68 6.69 -7.71
C GLU A 105 -5.71 7.71 -7.10
N GLY A 106 -6.16 8.49 -6.09
CA GLY A 106 -5.39 9.62 -5.58
C GLY A 106 -5.54 10.89 -6.43
N VAL A 107 -4.68 11.85 -6.20
CA VAL A 107 -4.66 13.14 -6.91
C VAL A 107 -3.52 13.19 -7.93
N GLU A 108 -3.74 13.91 -9.03
CA GLU A 108 -2.79 13.98 -10.16
C GLU A 108 -1.40 14.46 -9.73
N GLU A 109 -1.34 15.40 -8.81
CA GLU A 109 -0.09 15.99 -8.31
C GLU A 109 0.84 14.98 -7.63
N GLN A 110 0.33 13.84 -7.18
CA GLN A 110 1.13 12.79 -6.54
C GLN A 110 1.99 12.01 -7.54
N PHE A 111 1.66 12.04 -8.82
CA PHE A 111 2.27 11.17 -9.83
C PHE A 111 2.85 11.93 -11.02
N GLY A 112 2.80 13.26 -11.01
CA GLY A 112 3.28 14.09 -12.11
C GLY A 112 2.33 14.15 -13.30
N GLY A 113 1.16 13.50 -13.24
CA GLY A 113 0.22 13.51 -14.36
C GLY A 113 -1.07 12.76 -14.07
N ARG A 114 -1.99 12.81 -15.03
CA ARG A 114 -3.32 12.22 -14.93
C ARG A 114 -3.30 10.71 -15.16
N ILE A 115 -3.90 9.93 -14.24
CA ILE A 115 -4.05 8.47 -14.41
C ILE A 115 -4.77 8.16 -15.73
N PRO A 116 -4.17 7.33 -16.61
CA PRO A 116 -4.70 7.03 -17.92
C PRO A 116 -6.11 6.43 -17.88
N LYS A 117 -6.89 6.67 -18.93
CA LYS A 117 -8.28 6.19 -19.05
C LYS A 117 -8.43 4.66 -19.05
N TYR A 118 -7.37 3.92 -19.32
CA TYR A 118 -7.32 2.46 -19.30
C TYR A 118 -6.90 1.90 -17.94
N CYS A 119 -6.51 2.75 -16.98
CA CYS A 119 -6.24 2.37 -15.59
C CYS A 119 -7.42 2.68 -14.68
N ILE A 120 -7.52 1.97 -13.54
CA ILE A 120 -8.56 2.19 -12.52
C ILE A 120 -8.08 1.77 -11.14
N GLY A 121 -8.40 2.56 -10.12
CA GLY A 121 -8.06 2.27 -8.72
C GLY A 121 -8.81 1.08 -8.14
N LEU A 122 -8.07 0.20 -7.45
CA LEU A 122 -8.59 -1.00 -6.81
C LEU A 122 -8.91 -0.79 -5.33
N MET A 123 -8.22 0.13 -4.67
CA MET A 123 -8.33 0.40 -3.24
C MET A 123 -8.79 1.83 -2.97
N HIS A 124 -9.21 2.11 -1.73
CA HIS A 124 -9.39 3.48 -1.29
C HIS A 124 -8.03 4.15 -1.10
N ALA A 125 -7.76 5.19 -1.89
CA ALA A 125 -6.54 6.01 -1.83
C ALA A 125 -6.55 6.97 -0.62
N LYS A 126 -6.56 6.42 0.59
CA LYS A 126 -6.54 7.21 1.83
C LYS A 126 -5.16 7.72 2.19
N ARG A 127 -4.15 7.01 1.73
CA ARG A 127 -2.72 7.31 1.88
C ARG A 127 -2.04 6.96 0.56
N ASP A 128 -0.94 7.60 0.29
CA ASP A 128 -0.20 7.42 -0.96
C ASP A 128 0.13 5.94 -1.24
N ARG A 129 0.53 5.20 -0.20
CA ARG A 129 0.83 3.76 -0.31
C ARG A 129 -0.38 2.88 -0.66
N ASP A 130 -1.59 3.39 -0.54
CA ASP A 130 -2.82 2.62 -0.79
C ASP A 130 -3.24 2.67 -2.27
N ILE A 131 -2.48 3.37 -3.13
CA ILE A 131 -2.83 3.56 -4.53
C ILE A 131 -2.33 2.39 -5.36
N ILE A 132 -3.30 1.55 -5.75
CA ILE A 132 -3.09 0.34 -6.53
C ILE A 132 -4.00 0.42 -7.75
N LEU A 133 -3.39 0.47 -8.93
CA LEU A 133 -4.06 0.67 -10.20
C LEU A 133 -4.07 -0.61 -11.02
N LEU A 134 -5.23 -0.98 -11.54
CA LEU A 134 -5.38 -2.00 -12.57
C LEU A 134 -5.20 -1.35 -13.92
N ASP A 135 -4.28 -1.85 -14.73
CA ASP A 135 -4.04 -1.43 -16.09
C ASP A 135 -4.65 -2.45 -17.06
N THR A 136 -5.68 -2.02 -17.81
CA THR A 136 -6.36 -2.87 -18.80
C THR A 136 -5.72 -2.82 -20.17
N GLN A 137 -4.71 -2.02 -20.39
CA GLN A 137 -3.96 -2.01 -21.65
C GLN A 137 -2.87 -3.09 -21.62
N ASP A 138 -2.08 -3.11 -20.57
CA ASP A 138 -0.92 -3.99 -20.46
C ASP A 138 -1.19 -5.25 -19.63
N GLY A 139 -2.33 -5.33 -18.95
CA GLY A 139 -2.71 -6.53 -18.17
C GLY A 139 -1.96 -6.66 -16.86
N ILE A 140 -1.56 -5.54 -16.26
CA ILE A 140 -0.72 -5.48 -15.06
C ILE A 140 -1.38 -4.68 -13.94
N VAL A 141 -0.81 -4.77 -12.75
CA VAL A 141 -1.18 -3.98 -11.58
C VAL A 141 0.01 -3.15 -11.16
N HIS A 142 -0.19 -1.84 -11.04
CA HIS A 142 0.78 -0.90 -10.49
C HIS A 142 0.50 -0.64 -9.02
N TRP A 143 1.52 -0.72 -8.18
CA TRP A 143 1.47 -0.23 -6.81
C TRP A 143 2.27 1.06 -6.73
N MET A 144 1.60 2.21 -6.87
CA MET A 144 2.23 3.50 -7.13
C MET A 144 3.29 3.86 -6.10
N ILE A 145 3.02 3.69 -4.81
CA ILE A 145 3.98 3.93 -3.72
C ILE A 145 4.09 2.67 -2.86
N CYS A 146 4.68 1.62 -3.47
CA CYS A 146 4.88 0.35 -2.79
C CYS A 146 6.02 0.47 -1.75
N PRO A 147 5.79 0.07 -0.48
CA PRO A 147 6.85 0.07 0.53
C PRO A 147 8.04 -0.80 0.13
N ASP A 148 9.26 -0.32 0.39
CA ASP A 148 10.50 -1.00 -0.01
C ASP A 148 10.60 -2.43 0.54
N LYS A 149 10.21 -2.64 1.79
CA LYS A 149 10.21 -3.98 2.40
C LYS A 149 9.29 -4.97 1.66
N ILE A 150 8.19 -4.50 1.11
CA ILE A 150 7.31 -5.32 0.29
C ILE A 150 8.02 -5.65 -1.03
N LYS A 151 8.61 -4.66 -1.71
CA LYS A 151 9.38 -4.88 -2.95
C LYS A 151 10.52 -5.89 -2.75
N GLU A 152 11.32 -5.72 -1.69
CA GLU A 152 12.46 -6.58 -1.35
C GLU A 152 12.06 -8.02 -1.05
N THR A 153 10.95 -8.23 -0.36
CA THR A 153 10.53 -9.54 0.15
C THR A 153 9.47 -10.23 -0.71
N SER A 154 8.97 -9.55 -1.76
CA SER A 154 7.96 -10.08 -2.66
C SER A 154 8.43 -11.28 -3.47
N PHE A 155 7.50 -12.21 -3.69
CA PHE A 155 7.64 -13.31 -4.64
C PHE A 155 6.24 -13.64 -5.21
N PRO A 156 6.04 -13.54 -6.51
CA PRO A 156 6.98 -13.10 -7.56
C PRO A 156 7.51 -11.67 -7.37
N LYS A 157 8.69 -11.40 -7.91
CA LYS A 157 9.28 -10.06 -7.88
C LYS A 157 8.51 -9.10 -8.80
N PRO A 158 8.48 -7.80 -8.47
CA PRO A 158 7.88 -6.81 -9.37
C PRO A 158 8.72 -6.67 -10.64
N THR A 159 8.06 -6.31 -11.72
CA THR A 159 8.69 -5.78 -12.91
C THR A 159 8.73 -4.26 -12.77
N PHE A 160 9.90 -3.66 -12.91
CA PHE A 160 10.03 -2.20 -12.90
C PHE A 160 9.89 -1.68 -14.32
N TRP A 161 8.93 -0.80 -14.54
CA TRP A 161 8.85 0.01 -15.74
C TRP A 161 9.42 1.38 -15.36
N SER A 162 10.75 1.48 -15.41
CA SER A 162 11.41 2.79 -15.34
C SER A 162 11.78 3.17 -16.76
N SER A 163 11.25 4.26 -17.25
CA SER A 163 11.71 4.88 -18.50
C SER A 163 13.06 5.58 -18.36
N SER A 164 13.66 5.58 -17.19
CA SER A 164 15.05 6.02 -16.99
C SER A 164 16.00 4.83 -17.03
N LEU A 165 16.41 4.47 -18.23
CA LEU A 165 17.53 3.59 -18.50
C LEU A 165 18.83 4.30 -18.19
N SER A 166 19.46 3.98 -17.07
CA SER A 166 20.93 3.97 -16.99
C SER A 166 21.40 3.09 -15.85
N ASP A 167 21.31 1.78 -16.06
CA ASP A 167 22.21 0.84 -15.40
C ASP A 167 22.70 -0.14 -16.46
N ALA A 168 23.86 0.21 -17.02
CA ALA A 168 24.66 -0.73 -17.77
C ALA A 168 25.11 -1.82 -16.79
N PRO A 169 25.18 -3.09 -17.20
CA PRO A 169 25.71 -4.14 -16.36
C PRO A 169 27.17 -3.84 -16.03
N GLU A 170 27.49 -3.74 -14.75
CA GLU A 170 28.86 -3.78 -14.29
C GLU A 170 29.44 -5.13 -14.69
N GLU A 171 30.41 -5.09 -15.57
CA GLU A 171 31.21 -6.25 -16.00
C GLU A 171 31.97 -6.76 -14.77
N ASP A 172 31.78 -8.04 -14.46
CA ASP A 172 32.54 -8.78 -13.45
C ASP A 172 34.03 -8.73 -13.77
N GLU A 173 34.78 -7.91 -13.03
CA GLU A 173 36.24 -8.00 -12.99
C GLU A 173 36.69 -9.03 -11.95
N ASP A 174 37.17 -10.13 -12.51
CA ASP A 174 38.19 -11.06 -12.05
C ASP A 174 38.42 -11.31 -10.56
N MET A 175 38.08 -12.51 -10.21
CA MET A 175 38.60 -13.28 -9.08
C MET A 175 40.14 -13.44 -9.17
N HIS A 176 40.87 -12.82 -8.30
CA HIS A 176 42.19 -13.27 -7.92
C HIS A 176 42.12 -13.91 -6.52
N GLU A 177 42.37 -15.22 -6.53
CA GLU A 177 42.78 -16.02 -5.38
C GLU A 177 44.09 -15.46 -4.80
N GLU A 178 44.14 -15.17 -3.50
CA GLU A 178 45.35 -15.40 -2.70
C GLU A 178 45.08 -15.44 -1.19
N GLU A 179 45.39 -16.62 -0.67
CA GLU A 179 46.16 -16.97 0.52
C GLU A 179 45.64 -16.64 1.94
N ARG A 180 45.36 -17.71 2.54
CA ARG A 180 45.26 -18.14 3.94
C ARG A 180 46.41 -17.63 4.80
N ILE A 181 46.13 -16.85 5.81
CA ILE A 181 47.00 -16.70 7.00
C ILE A 181 46.18 -16.91 8.26
N THR A 182 46.54 -17.96 8.99
CA THR A 182 46.16 -18.26 10.35
C THR A 182 46.98 -17.41 11.33
N PHE A 183 46.36 -16.80 12.34
CA PHE A 183 47.03 -16.49 13.61
C PHE A 183 46.11 -16.67 14.80
N GLU A 184 46.72 -17.26 15.82
CA GLU A 184 46.18 -17.73 17.07
C GLU A 184 45.89 -16.61 18.10
N ASP A 185 45.03 -16.96 19.01
CA ASP A 185 44.88 -16.60 20.41
C ASP A 185 45.49 -15.28 21.01
N GLY A 186 44.64 -14.58 21.74
CA GLY A 186 45.04 -13.54 22.67
C GLY A 186 43.91 -13.11 23.59
N GLU A 187 43.75 -13.76 24.71
CA GLU A 187 42.95 -13.31 25.85
C GLU A 187 43.46 -11.95 26.37
N HIS A 188 42.56 -11.01 26.68
CA HIS A 188 42.76 -10.07 27.83
C HIS A 188 41.43 -9.41 28.25
N GLN A 189 40.98 -9.81 29.39
CA GLN A 189 40.60 -9.06 30.62
C GLN A 189 39.79 -7.77 30.54
N ALA A 190 38.77 -7.83 31.38
CA ALA A 190 37.83 -6.82 31.82
C ALA A 190 38.46 -5.51 32.37
N SER A 191 37.76 -4.42 32.19
CA SER A 191 37.75 -3.32 33.17
C SER A 191 36.38 -2.61 33.15
N GLU A 192 35.78 -2.67 34.32
CA GLU A 192 34.61 -1.93 34.75
C GLU A 192 34.94 -0.41 34.76
N HIS A 193 34.06 0.43 34.28
CA HIS A 193 33.99 1.82 34.68
C HIS A 193 32.52 2.26 34.77
N GLU A 194 32.09 2.39 36.02
CA GLU A 194 30.93 3.19 36.40
C GLU A 194 31.19 4.68 36.12
N GLY A 195 30.17 5.37 35.63
CA GLY A 195 30.19 6.82 35.42
C GLY A 195 28.79 7.39 35.33
N ASP A 196 28.28 7.73 36.47
CA ASP A 196 27.12 8.53 36.81
C ASP A 196 27.12 9.91 36.14
N ASN A 197 25.92 10.47 35.92
CA ASN A 197 25.49 11.87 35.72
C ASN A 197 24.66 12.05 34.44
N GLY A 198 23.50 12.61 34.46
CA GLY A 198 22.94 13.70 35.18
C GLY A 198 21.73 14.17 34.39
N PHE A 199 20.61 14.26 35.04
CA PHE A 199 19.38 14.86 34.55
C PHE A 199 19.57 16.31 34.10
N ALA A 200 19.11 16.65 32.90
CA ALA A 200 18.78 18.02 32.53
C ALA A 200 17.34 18.12 32.03
N ARG A 201 16.49 18.63 32.92
CA ARG A 201 15.16 19.16 32.65
C ARG A 201 15.29 20.40 31.74
N TYR A 202 14.57 20.44 30.65
CA TYR A 202 14.29 21.72 29.99
C TYR A 202 12.84 22.12 30.20
N GLU A 203 12.72 23.22 30.92
CA GLU A 203 11.49 23.96 31.17
C GLU A 203 11.07 24.75 29.92
N THR A 204 9.80 24.75 29.62
CA THR A 204 9.16 25.60 28.62
C THR A 204 8.94 27.02 29.18
N PRO A 205 9.14 28.09 28.42
CA PRO A 205 8.65 29.42 28.79
C PRO A 205 7.29 29.73 28.14
N PRO A 206 6.51 30.64 28.75
CA PRO A 206 5.09 30.84 28.49
C PRO A 206 4.79 31.79 27.34
N THR A 207 3.60 31.59 26.78
CA THR A 207 2.86 32.49 25.89
C THR A 207 2.47 33.80 26.56
N SER A 208 2.52 34.89 25.82
CA SER A 208 1.50 35.96 25.90
C SER A 208 1.50 36.86 24.67
N PRO A 209 0.38 37.56 24.44
CA PRO A 209 -0.08 38.00 23.14
C PRO A 209 0.08 39.51 22.92
N ASP A 210 -0.43 39.96 21.77
CA ASP A 210 -0.90 41.31 21.40
C ASP A 210 -0.06 42.09 20.39
N GLU A 211 -0.76 42.36 19.40
CA GLU A 211 -1.34 43.56 18.80
C GLU A 211 -0.53 44.30 17.76
N ASN A 212 -1.19 44.37 16.59
CA ASN A 212 -1.46 45.51 15.71
C ASN A 212 -0.34 46.29 15.02
N ASP A 213 -0.66 46.49 13.80
CA ASP A 213 -0.75 47.73 12.99
C ASP A 213 0.32 47.99 11.93
N ASP A 214 -0.24 48.06 10.74
CA ASP A 214 -0.13 49.05 9.67
C ASP A 214 1.18 49.41 8.96
N ASP A 215 0.97 49.38 7.67
CA ASP A 215 1.42 50.34 6.64
C ASP A 215 2.90 50.43 6.20
N ASP A 216 3.05 50.26 4.94
CA ASP A 216 3.43 51.26 3.92
C ASP A 216 4.59 50.86 2.99
N GLN A 217 4.28 50.96 1.77
CA GLN A 217 4.93 51.26 0.50
C GLN A 217 6.48 51.42 0.41
N SER A 218 6.91 50.90 -0.68
CA SER A 218 7.74 51.47 -1.77
C SER A 218 9.06 50.75 -2.03
N SER A 219 9.18 50.16 -3.20
CA SER A 219 9.88 50.65 -4.38
C SER A 219 11.43 50.56 -4.37
N ASP A 220 11.88 49.95 -5.48
CA ASP A 220 13.15 50.14 -6.21
C ASP A 220 14.41 49.35 -5.79
N GLY A 221 14.94 48.72 -6.83
CA GLY A 221 16.35 48.40 -6.89
C GLY A 221 16.72 47.12 -7.66
N ILE A 222 16.77 47.23 -8.98
CA ILE A 222 17.40 46.30 -9.92
C ILE A 222 18.90 46.13 -9.58
N THR A 223 19.35 44.89 -9.50
CA THR A 223 20.69 44.53 -10.02
C THR A 223 20.69 43.06 -10.48
N HIS A 224 20.78 42.87 -11.78
CA HIS A 224 21.20 41.68 -12.49
C HIS A 224 22.60 41.27 -12.02
N VAL A 225 22.74 40.02 -11.62
CA VAL A 225 24.03 39.32 -11.70
C VAL A 225 23.74 37.99 -12.37
N GLU A 226 24.12 37.94 -13.64
CA GLU A 226 24.25 36.70 -14.41
C GLU A 226 25.40 35.89 -13.82
N THR A 227 25.13 34.68 -13.36
CA THR A 227 26.15 33.64 -13.19
C THR A 227 25.70 32.46 -13.99
N ASP A 228 26.32 32.31 -15.16
CA ASP A 228 26.33 31.09 -15.95
C ASP A 228 26.89 29.96 -15.07
N ASN A 229 26.04 28.97 -14.79
CA ASN A 229 26.45 27.62 -14.50
C ASN A 229 25.64 26.69 -15.33
N ASP A 230 26.24 26.35 -16.45
CA ASP A 230 25.89 25.27 -17.34
C ASP A 230 26.18 23.95 -16.58
N ASP A 231 25.13 23.32 -16.04
CA ASP A 231 25.13 21.92 -15.65
C ASP A 231 23.83 21.31 -16.17
N SER A 232 23.91 20.94 -17.43
CA SER A 232 22.82 20.27 -18.16
C SER A 232 22.73 18.81 -17.75
N THR A 233 22.10 18.52 -16.61
CA THR A 233 21.40 17.26 -16.43
C THR A 233 20.04 17.45 -17.09
N ALA A 234 19.89 16.91 -18.29
CA ALA A 234 18.60 16.86 -18.98
C ALA A 234 17.66 15.92 -18.22
N GLU A 235 17.01 16.45 -17.19
CA GLU A 235 15.73 15.92 -16.73
C GLU A 235 14.75 16.23 -17.87
N SER A 236 14.11 15.20 -18.42
CA SER A 236 13.07 15.38 -19.42
C SER A 236 11.88 16.04 -18.72
N ASP A 237 11.77 17.35 -18.84
CA ASP A 237 10.59 18.12 -18.44
C ASP A 237 9.43 17.90 -19.42
N ASP A 238 8.97 16.63 -19.52
CA ASP A 238 7.66 16.37 -20.11
C ASP A 238 6.66 16.32 -18.94
N PRO A 239 5.82 17.37 -18.76
CA PRO A 239 4.94 17.48 -17.60
C PRO A 239 3.79 16.46 -17.58
N ASP A 240 3.75 15.54 -18.54
CA ASP A 240 2.72 14.50 -18.65
C ASP A 240 3.24 13.07 -18.36
N GLU A 241 4.49 12.89 -17.95
CA GLU A 241 5.03 11.55 -17.69
C GLU A 241 4.78 11.13 -16.24
N ILE A 242 3.85 10.17 -16.06
CA ILE A 242 3.51 9.59 -14.77
C ILE A 242 4.69 8.78 -14.23
N THR A 243 5.09 9.06 -12.98
CA THR A 243 6.02 8.21 -12.26
C THR A 243 5.32 6.94 -11.78
N TRP A 244 5.50 5.84 -12.52
CA TRP A 244 4.93 4.55 -12.17
C TRP A 244 5.71 3.86 -11.05
N GLY A 245 4.97 3.29 -10.09
CA GLY A 245 5.53 2.38 -9.10
C GLY A 245 5.81 0.99 -9.68
N PRO A 246 6.34 0.07 -8.84
CA PRO A 246 6.55 -1.31 -9.25
C PRO A 246 5.24 -1.96 -9.71
N SER A 247 5.34 -2.84 -10.70
CA SER A 247 4.20 -3.50 -11.32
C SER A 247 4.37 -5.00 -11.40
N TRP A 248 3.26 -5.71 -11.50
CA TRP A 248 3.17 -7.17 -11.64
C TRP A 248 2.08 -7.53 -12.65
N PRO A 249 2.24 -8.63 -13.40
CA PRO A 249 1.10 -9.29 -14.02
C PRO A 249 0.01 -9.57 -12.97
N ILE A 250 -1.25 -9.50 -13.36
CA ILE A 250 -2.39 -9.57 -12.41
C ILE A 250 -2.32 -10.80 -11.48
N ARG A 251 -1.99 -11.98 -12.02
CA ARG A 251 -1.88 -13.22 -11.23
C ARG A 251 -0.73 -13.15 -10.24
N ASP A 252 0.41 -12.64 -10.68
CA ASP A 252 1.62 -12.54 -9.88
C ASP A 252 1.42 -11.55 -8.73
N PHE A 253 0.70 -10.46 -8.96
CA PHE A 253 0.35 -9.50 -7.93
C PHE A 253 -0.46 -10.16 -6.79
N PHE A 254 -1.54 -10.84 -7.12
CA PHE A 254 -2.36 -11.49 -6.08
C PHE A 254 -1.67 -12.71 -5.46
N GLU A 255 -0.83 -13.43 -6.19
CA GLU A 255 -0.03 -14.51 -5.61
C GLU A 255 1.04 -13.96 -4.66
N MET A 256 1.67 -12.84 -4.97
CA MET A 256 2.56 -12.11 -4.08
C MET A 256 1.86 -11.73 -2.77
N LEU A 257 0.64 -11.16 -2.84
CA LEU A 257 -0.13 -10.82 -1.64
C LEU A 257 -0.46 -12.06 -0.81
N LYS A 258 -0.92 -13.15 -1.43
CA LYS A 258 -1.17 -14.42 -0.75
C LYS A 258 0.10 -14.98 -0.10
N ASN A 259 1.26 -14.83 -0.72
CA ASN A 259 2.54 -15.26 -0.16
C ASN A 259 2.94 -14.45 1.09
N HIS A 260 2.69 -13.15 1.10
CA HIS A 260 2.88 -12.35 2.32
C HIS A 260 1.94 -12.80 3.45
N CYS A 261 0.68 -13.13 3.15
CA CYS A 261 -0.24 -13.69 4.12
C CYS A 261 0.19 -15.08 4.61
N ARG A 262 0.62 -15.99 3.72
CA ARG A 262 1.11 -17.33 4.10
C ARG A 262 2.32 -17.29 5.02
N ARG A 263 3.23 -16.34 4.78
CA ARG A 263 4.42 -16.10 5.61
C ARG A 263 4.13 -15.33 6.88
N LEU A 264 2.89 -14.85 7.04
CA LEU A 264 2.48 -13.96 8.14
C LEU A 264 3.29 -12.66 8.18
N HIS A 265 3.66 -12.13 7.03
CA HIS A 265 4.08 -10.75 6.87
C HIS A 265 2.87 -9.81 6.90
N PHE A 266 1.74 -10.26 6.34
CA PHE A 266 0.42 -9.66 6.49
C PHE A 266 -0.39 -10.53 7.42
N ILE A 267 -0.81 -9.99 8.57
CA ILE A 267 -1.41 -10.75 9.66
C ILE A 267 -2.77 -10.16 9.99
N PRO A 268 -3.85 -10.96 9.96
CA PRO A 268 -5.13 -10.49 10.44
C PRO A 268 -5.11 -10.33 11.96
N LYS A 269 -5.57 -9.20 12.43
CA LYS A 269 -5.73 -8.86 13.84
C LYS A 269 -7.16 -9.17 14.33
N ASP A 270 -8.11 -9.25 13.40
CA ASP A 270 -9.51 -9.61 13.61
C ASP A 270 -10.14 -10.03 12.27
N THR A 271 -11.47 -10.15 12.20
CA THR A 271 -12.21 -10.53 10.97
C THR A 271 -12.24 -9.46 9.88
N LYS A 272 -11.63 -8.29 10.09
CA LYS A 272 -11.71 -7.13 9.18
C LYS A 272 -10.35 -6.50 8.89
N ASN A 273 -9.43 -6.55 9.86
CA ASN A 273 -8.22 -5.73 9.84
C ASN A 273 -6.97 -6.59 9.63
N LEU A 274 -6.14 -6.18 8.66
CA LEU A 274 -4.79 -6.68 8.41
C LEU A 274 -3.77 -5.67 8.88
N ILE A 275 -2.70 -6.14 9.51
CA ILE A 275 -1.47 -5.39 9.79
C ILE A 275 -0.32 -6.01 9.01
N ASP A 276 0.75 -5.28 8.79
CA ASP A 276 2.03 -5.82 8.33
C ASP A 276 3.08 -5.80 9.44
N VAL A 277 4.12 -6.61 9.28
CA VAL A 277 5.19 -6.75 10.31
C VAL A 277 6.24 -5.64 10.24
N TRP A 278 6.14 -4.72 9.29
CA TRP A 278 7.13 -3.67 9.05
C TRP A 278 6.64 -2.27 9.39
N THR A 279 5.33 -2.10 9.53
CA THR A 279 4.73 -0.80 9.84
C THR A 279 4.55 -0.67 11.34
N ASP A 280 5.20 0.34 11.92
CA ASP A 280 5.12 0.64 13.35
C ASP A 280 3.89 1.48 13.72
N LEU A 281 3.08 1.87 12.73
CA LEU A 281 1.92 2.75 12.93
C LEU A 281 0.62 2.06 12.52
N THR A 282 -0.43 2.31 13.29
CA THR A 282 -1.81 1.96 12.93
C THR A 282 -2.32 2.86 11.79
N VAL A 283 -3.48 2.54 11.22
CA VAL A 283 -4.17 3.40 10.24
C VAL A 283 -4.46 4.80 10.79
N GLY A 284 -4.63 4.93 12.12
CA GLY A 284 -4.85 6.21 12.81
C GLY A 284 -3.56 7.00 13.10
N GLY A 285 -2.39 6.44 12.79
CA GLY A 285 -1.10 7.05 13.11
C GLY A 285 -0.57 6.71 14.51
N ASP A 286 -1.30 5.94 15.31
CA ASP A 286 -0.84 5.48 16.61
C ASP A 286 0.20 4.35 16.45
N PRO A 287 1.23 4.28 17.30
CA PRO A 287 2.20 3.20 17.26
C PRO A 287 1.54 1.82 17.47
N ILE A 288 1.95 0.83 16.67
CA ILE A 288 1.60 -0.56 16.92
C ILE A 288 2.47 -1.04 18.09
N PRO A 289 1.88 -1.53 19.20
CA PRO A 289 2.66 -2.01 20.35
C PRO A 289 3.66 -3.09 19.94
N VAL A 290 4.88 -2.97 20.46
CA VAL A 290 5.92 -3.96 20.29
C VAL A 290 5.43 -5.32 20.77
N GLY A 291 5.66 -6.37 19.96
CA GLY A 291 5.29 -7.75 20.28
C GLY A 291 3.93 -8.20 19.74
N ILE A 292 3.08 -7.30 19.22
CA ILE A 292 1.82 -7.72 18.56
C ILE A 292 2.08 -8.60 17.34
N PRO A 293 2.95 -8.26 16.39
CA PRO A 293 3.20 -9.12 15.23
C PRO A 293 3.65 -10.52 15.63
N GLU A 294 4.59 -10.65 16.57
CA GLU A 294 5.12 -11.93 17.05
C GLU A 294 4.05 -12.75 17.76
N LEU A 295 3.23 -12.11 18.59
CA LEU A 295 2.10 -12.76 19.27
C LEU A 295 1.14 -13.36 18.24
N LEU A 296 0.71 -12.55 17.27
CA LEU A 296 -0.22 -12.98 16.24
C LEU A 296 0.37 -14.10 15.37
N GLN A 297 1.62 -13.97 14.93
CA GLN A 297 2.32 -15.04 14.20
C GLN A 297 2.34 -16.34 14.96
N GLY A 298 2.60 -16.31 16.27
CA GLY A 298 2.60 -17.48 17.14
C GLY A 298 1.21 -18.14 17.17
N ILE A 299 0.15 -17.37 17.32
CA ILE A 299 -1.23 -17.89 17.37
C ILE A 299 -1.63 -18.53 16.04
N TYR A 300 -1.38 -17.85 14.90
CA TYR A 300 -1.72 -18.39 13.56
C TYR A 300 -1.00 -19.72 13.30
N ARG A 301 0.30 -19.81 13.60
CA ARG A 301 1.09 -21.06 13.46
C ARG A 301 0.56 -22.17 14.37
N LYS A 302 0.21 -21.87 15.62
CA LYS A 302 -0.39 -22.81 16.59
C LYS A 302 -1.69 -23.40 16.06
N HIS A 303 -2.50 -22.61 15.35
CA HIS A 303 -3.77 -23.05 14.77
C HIS A 303 -3.65 -23.65 13.36
N GLY A 304 -2.43 -23.90 12.88
CA GLY A 304 -2.15 -24.69 11.67
C GLY A 304 -1.92 -23.88 10.40
N TRP A 305 -1.95 -22.54 10.46
CA TRP A 305 -1.62 -21.70 9.29
C TRP A 305 -0.17 -21.93 8.84
N PRO A 306 0.15 -22.01 7.54
CA PRO A 306 -0.72 -21.75 6.37
C PRO A 306 -1.38 -23.01 5.73
N ASP A 307 -1.33 -24.16 6.38
CA ASP A 307 -1.95 -25.37 5.86
C ASP A 307 -3.49 -25.32 6.07
N LEU A 308 -4.22 -25.01 5.01
CA LEU A 308 -5.69 -24.86 5.06
C LEU A 308 -6.42 -26.13 5.53
N ASN A 309 -5.82 -27.32 5.35
CA ASN A 309 -6.43 -28.57 5.85
C ASN A 309 -6.31 -28.72 7.39
N ARG A 310 -5.37 -27.98 7.98
CA ARG A 310 -5.09 -28.00 9.43
C ARG A 310 -5.53 -26.71 10.13
N TYR A 311 -5.72 -25.65 9.38
CA TYR A 311 -6.02 -24.34 9.91
C TYR A 311 -7.41 -24.27 10.54
N ARG A 312 -7.46 -23.94 11.82
CA ARG A 312 -8.68 -23.76 12.61
C ARG A 312 -9.00 -22.27 12.75
N LYS A 313 -9.57 -21.71 11.69
CA LYS A 313 -9.85 -20.27 11.56
C LYS A 313 -10.59 -19.69 12.76
N GLN A 314 -11.73 -20.30 13.13
CA GLN A 314 -12.59 -19.76 14.19
C GLN A 314 -11.85 -19.72 15.53
N GLU A 315 -11.23 -20.83 15.92
CA GLU A 315 -10.46 -20.94 17.17
C GLU A 315 -9.27 -19.97 17.17
N CYS A 316 -8.61 -19.79 16.01
CA CYS A 316 -7.51 -18.84 15.85
C CYS A 316 -7.96 -17.41 16.11
N LEU A 317 -9.04 -16.96 15.48
CA LEU A 317 -9.54 -15.60 15.62
C LEU A 317 -10.09 -15.32 17.02
N GLU A 318 -10.69 -16.32 17.67
CA GLU A 318 -11.11 -16.23 19.08
C GLU A 318 -9.92 -16.09 20.03
N GLU A 319 -8.83 -16.84 19.79
CA GLU A 319 -7.60 -16.70 20.56
C GLU A 319 -6.93 -15.36 20.31
N VAL A 320 -6.82 -14.91 19.05
CA VAL A 320 -6.30 -13.57 18.71
C VAL A 320 -7.05 -12.48 19.47
N LYS A 321 -8.37 -12.51 19.45
CA LYS A 321 -9.21 -11.54 20.15
C LYS A 321 -8.91 -11.56 21.66
N ARG A 322 -8.94 -12.74 22.29
CA ARG A 322 -8.70 -12.89 23.73
C ARG A 322 -7.31 -12.37 24.14
N GLU A 323 -6.26 -12.76 23.42
CA GLU A 323 -4.89 -12.39 23.75
C GLU A 323 -4.61 -10.89 23.55
N LEU A 324 -5.25 -10.26 22.54
CA LEU A 324 -5.16 -8.82 22.34
C LEU A 324 -5.93 -8.06 23.42
N GLU A 325 -7.13 -8.52 23.82
CA GLU A 325 -7.91 -7.92 24.90
C GLU A 325 -7.17 -7.98 26.24
N GLU A 326 -6.47 -9.10 26.51
CA GLU A 326 -5.76 -9.32 27.77
C GLU A 326 -4.44 -8.52 27.84
N LYS A 327 -3.65 -8.53 26.76
CA LYS A 327 -2.28 -7.98 26.78
C LYS A 327 -2.19 -6.54 26.28
N TYR A 328 -3.15 -6.10 25.47
CA TYR A 328 -3.14 -4.79 24.83
C TYR A 328 -4.53 -4.10 24.88
N PRO A 329 -5.17 -3.97 26.06
CA PRO A 329 -6.55 -3.50 26.20
C PRO A 329 -6.77 -2.09 25.65
N GLU A 330 -5.77 -1.21 25.73
CA GLU A 330 -5.87 0.18 25.25
C GLU A 330 -5.98 0.25 23.71
N HIS A 331 -5.38 -0.72 23.01
CA HIS A 331 -5.41 -0.80 21.54
C HIS A 331 -6.60 -1.57 20.98
N PHE A 332 -7.34 -2.27 21.85
CA PHE A 332 -8.52 -3.03 21.47
C PHE A 332 -9.76 -2.17 21.32
N THR A 333 -9.89 -1.13 22.15
CA THR A 333 -11.10 -0.28 22.26
C THR A 333 -11.36 0.60 21.03
N TYR A 334 -10.34 0.91 20.25
CA TYR A 334 -10.45 1.77 19.05
C TYR A 334 -11.10 1.09 17.84
N TYR A 335 -11.39 -0.22 17.88
CA TYR A 335 -11.76 -1.01 16.71
C TYR A 335 -13.12 -1.74 16.82
N VAL A 336 -13.87 -1.51 17.89
CA VAL A 336 -15.18 -2.15 18.13
C VAL A 336 -16.38 -1.27 17.77
N GLN A 337 -16.17 -0.05 17.25
CA GLN A 337 -17.26 0.84 16.79
C GLN A 337 -17.55 0.70 15.31
#